data_5111a636ee765fc362592f0b5af64c89
#
_entry.id   5111a636ee765fc362592f0b5af64c89
#
_cell.length_a   1.000
_cell.length_b   1.000
_cell.length_c   1.000
_cell.angle_alpha   90.00
_cell.angle_beta   90.00
_cell.angle_gamma   90.00
#
_symmetry.space_group_name_H-M   'P 1'
#
loop_
_entity.id
_entity.type
_entity.pdbx_description
1 polymer ?
#
loop_
_entity_poly.entity_id
_entity_poly.type
_entity_poly.pdbx_seq_one_letter_code
_entity_poly.pdbx_strand_id
1 'polypeptide(L)'
;MFTYSAFDAERRAPEGPKGSQIVESFEERGAFSRDRARVLHSAALRRLADKTQVVGPRDGDTPRTRLTHSLEVAQISRGIGEALGLDPDLCEMAGLTHDIGHPPYGHNGENALNEVARGGFEGNAQTLRILTRLEPKKLVDATSYGLNLTRAALDAACKYPLTRTNPDGSTNRKYGAYDEDAAILAWLREGHTDAAPPMEAQVMDCSDDIAYSVHDVEDGIVSGRITLKVLWDLVELAALAEKGAKAFGGSADELIDAAARLRALPSIGAAADFDYTLASWASLKKLTSELVGRYVGAVATATMQAECNHPEQLRCDDNPSGALGRRFGSLVIPAEAEAEVRLLKTVAVLYVMDMPAHLRRQDRQRDRIFRVYDYMLAGAPGTLDTMFQQWWTMASTDAERERVVVDQIASMTESRLERAAKKAAGVAGFMA
;
A
#
# COMPACT_ATOMS: atom_id res chain seq x y z
N MET A 1 -15.56 19.68 -8.42
CA MET A 1 -15.43 19.13 -7.06
C MET A 1 -16.34 17.90 -6.97
N PHE A 2 -15.79 16.77 -6.55
CA PHE A 2 -16.57 15.55 -6.36
C PHE A 2 -17.54 15.73 -5.19
N THR A 3 -18.74 15.15 -5.30
CA THR A 3 -19.75 15.22 -4.26
C THR A 3 -19.85 13.87 -3.55
N TYR A 4 -19.76 13.90 -2.23
CA TYR A 4 -19.93 12.73 -1.38
C TYR A 4 -21.30 12.79 -0.71
N SER A 5 -22.00 11.68 -0.70
CA SER A 5 -23.36 11.55 -0.18
C SER A 5 -23.38 10.94 1.23
N ALA A 6 -24.56 10.90 1.84
CA ALA A 6 -24.75 10.17 3.08
C ALA A 6 -24.45 8.67 2.94
N PHE A 7 -24.68 8.10 1.74
CA PHE A 7 -24.35 6.72 1.41
C PHE A 7 -22.83 6.47 1.46
N ASP A 8 -22.01 7.41 0.97
CA ASP A 8 -20.54 7.32 1.05
C ASP A 8 -20.03 7.41 2.49
N ALA A 9 -20.73 8.16 3.34
CA ALA A 9 -20.41 8.33 4.75
C ALA A 9 -21.01 7.23 5.66
N GLU A 10 -21.77 6.29 5.12
CA GLU A 10 -22.37 5.18 5.87
C GLU A 10 -21.30 4.28 6.48
N ARG A 11 -21.60 3.76 7.69
CA ARG A 11 -20.76 2.82 8.45
C ARG A 11 -21.49 1.51 8.67
N ARG A 12 -20.77 0.38 8.66
CA ARG A 12 -21.35 -0.94 8.88
C ARG A 12 -22.01 -1.11 10.27
N ALA A 13 -21.46 -0.48 11.29
CA ALA A 13 -22.05 -0.45 12.61
C ALA A 13 -22.43 0.97 13.01
N PRO A 14 -23.64 1.18 13.54
CA PRO A 14 -24.08 2.51 13.98
C PRO A 14 -23.22 3.02 15.13
N GLU A 15 -22.98 4.33 15.13
CA GLU A 15 -22.27 5.02 16.20
C GLU A 15 -23.21 5.96 16.93
N GLY A 16 -23.28 5.81 18.25
CA GLY A 16 -23.99 6.75 19.11
C GLY A 16 -23.22 8.07 19.27
N PRO A 17 -23.85 9.06 19.90
CA PRO A 17 -23.19 10.32 20.24
C PRO A 17 -21.97 10.03 21.12
N LYS A 18 -20.88 10.78 20.92
CA LYS A 18 -19.68 10.65 21.75
C LYS A 18 -19.96 11.14 23.17
N GLY A 19 -19.86 10.22 24.13
CA GLY A 19 -19.99 10.55 25.55
C GLY A 19 -18.69 11.14 26.09
N SER A 20 -18.66 12.35 26.55
CA SER A 20 -17.66 13.23 27.17
C SER A 20 -17.40 14.46 26.31
N GLN A 21 -18.40 15.32 26.26
CA GLN A 21 -18.18 16.67 25.75
C GLN A 21 -17.86 17.58 26.95
N ILE A 22 -16.67 18.14 26.95
CA ILE A 22 -16.34 19.25 27.85
C ILE A 22 -17.04 20.53 27.37
N VAL A 23 -17.40 20.59 26.07
CA VAL A 23 -18.15 21.68 25.44
C VAL A 23 -19.17 21.09 24.45
N GLU A 24 -20.43 21.41 24.59
CA GLU A 24 -21.55 20.84 23.83
C GLU A 24 -21.57 21.15 22.31
N SER A 25 -20.71 22.05 21.82
CA SER A 25 -20.87 22.63 20.50
C SER A 25 -19.74 22.35 19.48
N PHE A 26 -18.75 21.50 19.76
CA PHE A 26 -17.58 21.40 18.88
C PHE A 26 -17.28 19.97 18.40
N GLU A 27 -18.11 19.43 17.51
CA GLU A 27 -17.74 18.27 16.70
C GLU A 27 -18.16 18.42 15.23
N GLU A 28 -17.50 19.34 14.54
CA GLU A 28 -17.66 19.55 13.09
C GLU A 28 -16.64 18.76 12.24
N ARG A 29 -15.94 17.77 12.82
CA ARG A 29 -15.04 16.95 12.00
C ARG A 29 -15.84 16.10 11.02
N GLY A 30 -15.55 16.27 9.72
CA GLY A 30 -16.11 15.46 8.65
C GLY A 30 -15.93 13.95 8.88
N ALA A 31 -16.78 13.14 8.24
CA ALA A 31 -16.74 11.69 8.38
C ALA A 31 -15.37 11.12 7.98
N PHE A 32 -14.78 11.61 6.90
CA PHE A 32 -13.49 11.16 6.37
C PHE A 32 -12.30 11.63 7.20
N SER A 33 -12.35 12.84 7.75
CA SER A 33 -11.35 13.31 8.71
C SER A 33 -11.31 12.43 9.97
N ARG A 34 -12.48 11.93 10.41
CA ARG A 34 -12.53 10.93 11.50
C ARG A 34 -11.95 9.60 11.10
N ASP A 35 -12.17 9.14 9.87
CA ASP A 35 -11.62 7.88 9.36
C ASP A 35 -10.09 7.95 9.25
N ARG A 36 -9.55 9.03 8.70
CA ARG A 36 -8.11 9.29 8.67
C ARG A 36 -7.51 9.25 10.09
N ALA A 37 -8.15 9.90 11.05
CA ALA A 37 -7.69 9.86 12.43
C ALA A 37 -7.73 8.45 13.05
N ARG A 38 -8.74 7.62 12.72
CA ARG A 38 -8.80 6.22 13.18
C ARG A 38 -7.63 5.40 12.65
N VAL A 39 -7.29 5.56 11.37
CA VAL A 39 -6.14 4.90 10.76
C VAL A 39 -4.84 5.35 11.40
N LEU A 40 -4.61 6.68 11.55
CA LEU A 40 -3.43 7.24 12.20
C LEU A 40 -3.20 6.70 13.61
N HIS A 41 -4.26 6.47 14.37
CA HIS A 41 -4.18 5.93 15.73
C HIS A 41 -4.21 4.40 15.82
N SER A 42 -4.32 3.69 14.69
CA SER A 42 -4.36 2.23 14.67
C SER A 42 -3.00 1.61 15.05
N ALA A 43 -3.04 0.43 15.66
CA ALA A 43 -1.84 -0.35 15.90
C ALA A 43 -1.25 -0.87 14.59
N ALA A 44 -2.10 -1.14 13.59
CA ALA A 44 -1.70 -1.62 12.27
C ALA A 44 -0.74 -0.63 11.59
N LEU A 45 -1.08 0.66 11.53
CA LEU A 45 -0.19 1.68 10.97
C LEU A 45 1.12 1.79 11.74
N ARG A 46 1.07 1.79 13.09
CA ARG A 46 2.29 1.87 13.92
C ARG A 46 3.23 0.69 13.73
N ARG A 47 2.69 -0.52 13.43
CA ARG A 47 3.51 -1.70 13.17
C ARG A 47 4.36 -1.57 11.91
N LEU A 48 4.00 -0.71 10.95
CA LEU A 48 4.78 -0.42 9.75
C LEU A 48 6.16 0.19 10.06
N ALA A 49 6.35 0.78 11.24
CA ALA A 49 7.65 1.31 11.69
C ALA A 49 8.74 0.23 11.83
N ASP A 50 8.36 -1.04 12.03
CA ASP A 50 9.29 -2.18 12.10
C ASP A 50 8.96 -3.23 11.01
N LYS A 51 8.65 -2.72 9.80
CA LYS A 51 8.55 -3.49 8.56
C LYS A 51 9.39 -2.80 7.49
N THR A 52 10.28 -3.56 6.86
CA THR A 52 11.22 -3.06 5.84
C THR A 52 10.48 -2.63 4.57
N GLN A 53 10.82 -1.47 4.01
CA GLN A 53 10.46 -1.08 2.65
C GLN A 53 11.58 -1.54 1.69
N VAL A 54 12.71 -0.86 1.67
CA VAL A 54 13.88 -1.19 0.82
C VAL A 54 15.13 -1.36 1.67
N VAL A 55 15.41 -0.41 2.55
CA VAL A 55 16.51 -0.45 3.52
C VAL A 55 15.92 -0.80 4.88
N GLY A 56 16.43 -1.84 5.51
CA GLY A 56 15.89 -2.32 6.78
C GLY A 56 16.04 -1.30 7.90
N PRO A 57 15.14 -1.34 8.92
CA PRO A 57 15.17 -0.40 10.05
C PRO A 57 16.49 -0.43 10.85
N ARG A 58 17.39 -1.37 10.56
CA ARG A 58 18.70 -1.54 11.23
C ARG A 58 19.90 -1.25 10.32
N ASP A 59 19.67 -0.83 9.08
CA ASP A 59 20.73 -0.68 8.07
C ASP A 59 21.25 0.77 7.96
N GLY A 60 20.96 1.67 8.93
CA GLY A 60 21.42 3.05 8.95
C GLY A 60 20.66 3.92 9.94
N ASP A 61 21.06 5.20 10.05
CA ASP A 61 20.46 6.16 10.98
C ASP A 61 19.15 6.76 10.47
N THR A 62 18.88 6.68 9.16
CA THR A 62 17.68 7.21 8.50
C THR A 62 17.00 6.14 7.65
N PRO A 63 16.50 5.04 8.25
CA PRO A 63 15.88 3.96 7.50
C PRO A 63 14.54 4.41 6.93
N ARG A 64 14.22 3.97 5.70
CA ARG A 64 12.87 4.07 5.16
C ARG A 64 12.10 2.81 5.49
N THR A 65 11.25 2.92 6.50
CA THR A 65 10.31 1.87 6.89
C THR A 65 9.02 1.99 6.07
N ARG A 66 8.16 0.97 6.10
CA ARG A 66 6.84 1.07 5.47
C ARG A 66 5.99 2.18 6.07
N LEU A 67 6.20 2.57 7.33
CA LEU A 67 5.51 3.71 7.92
C LEU A 67 5.90 5.03 7.25
N THR A 68 7.20 5.29 7.10
CA THR A 68 7.66 6.53 6.46
C THR A 68 7.23 6.58 4.99
N HIS A 69 7.31 5.46 4.26
CA HIS A 69 6.80 5.35 2.90
C HIS A 69 5.28 5.63 2.84
N SER A 70 4.48 5.01 3.72
CA SER A 70 3.03 5.26 3.75
C SER A 70 2.67 6.72 4.06
N LEU A 71 3.47 7.44 4.84
CA LEU A 71 3.29 8.87 5.07
C LEU A 71 3.58 9.69 3.80
N GLU A 72 4.58 9.33 3.02
CA GLU A 72 4.92 9.98 1.75
C GLU A 72 3.83 9.72 0.69
N VAL A 73 3.38 8.48 0.54
CA VAL A 73 2.24 8.12 -0.32
C VAL A 73 0.99 8.90 0.08
N ALA A 74 0.70 9.00 1.37
CA ALA A 74 -0.44 9.74 1.89
C ALA A 74 -0.37 11.24 1.54
N GLN A 75 0.81 11.85 1.65
CA GLN A 75 1.02 13.26 1.28
C GLN A 75 0.81 13.48 -0.23
N ILE A 76 1.35 12.60 -1.08
CA ILE A 76 1.19 12.68 -2.54
C ILE A 76 -0.27 12.49 -2.92
N SER A 77 -0.95 11.46 -2.35
CA SER A 77 -2.36 11.18 -2.56
C SER A 77 -3.25 12.37 -2.20
N ARG A 78 -2.97 13.00 -1.06
CA ARG A 78 -3.65 14.23 -0.64
C ARG A 78 -3.49 15.33 -1.68
N GLY A 79 -2.26 15.56 -2.16
CA GLY A 79 -1.96 16.61 -3.14
C GLY A 79 -2.66 16.40 -4.48
N ILE A 80 -2.65 15.17 -5.01
CA ILE A 80 -3.39 14.83 -6.24
C ILE A 80 -4.89 14.97 -6.00
N GLY A 81 -5.41 14.45 -4.86
CA GLY A 81 -6.81 14.54 -4.50
C GLY A 81 -7.32 15.98 -4.42
N GLU A 82 -6.58 16.87 -3.75
CA GLU A 82 -6.90 18.30 -3.68
C GLU A 82 -6.93 18.95 -5.06
N ALA A 83 -5.95 18.65 -5.91
CA ALA A 83 -5.88 19.20 -7.28
C ALA A 83 -7.06 18.75 -8.15
N LEU A 84 -7.54 17.50 -7.95
CA LEU A 84 -8.68 16.95 -8.68
C LEU A 84 -10.04 17.30 -8.05
N GLY A 85 -10.07 17.92 -6.86
CA GLY A 85 -11.30 18.25 -6.14
C GLY A 85 -11.97 17.06 -5.44
N LEU A 86 -11.21 15.98 -5.18
CA LEU A 86 -11.58 14.89 -4.27
C LEU A 86 -11.46 15.34 -2.80
N ASP A 87 -12.06 14.56 -1.88
CA ASP A 87 -11.86 14.81 -0.45
C ASP A 87 -10.42 14.47 -0.05
N PRO A 88 -9.63 15.46 0.43
CA PRO A 88 -8.20 15.25 0.70
C PRO A 88 -7.94 14.34 1.89
N ASP A 89 -8.82 14.32 2.90
CA ASP A 89 -8.68 13.44 4.06
C ASP A 89 -8.93 11.97 3.66
N LEU A 90 -9.82 11.75 2.69
CA LEU A 90 -10.11 10.42 2.14
C LEU A 90 -8.92 9.91 1.31
N CYS A 91 -8.34 10.74 0.43
CA CYS A 91 -7.16 10.40 -0.36
C CYS A 91 -5.94 10.14 0.54
N GLU A 92 -5.70 11.00 1.54
CA GLU A 92 -4.63 10.80 2.52
C GLU A 92 -4.80 9.49 3.29
N MET A 93 -6.03 9.18 3.74
CA MET A 93 -6.36 7.94 4.44
C MET A 93 -6.09 6.71 3.56
N ALA A 94 -6.45 6.74 2.28
CA ALA A 94 -6.16 5.66 1.34
C ALA A 94 -4.64 5.42 1.24
N GLY A 95 -3.84 6.47 1.09
CA GLY A 95 -2.38 6.39 1.11
C GLY A 95 -1.81 5.82 2.40
N LEU A 96 -2.35 6.21 3.56
CA LEU A 96 -1.92 5.64 4.85
C LEU A 96 -2.20 4.14 4.97
N THR A 97 -3.23 3.63 4.30
CA THR A 97 -3.70 2.24 4.46
C THR A 97 -3.12 1.27 3.44
N HIS A 98 -2.51 1.74 2.35
CA HIS A 98 -2.14 0.88 1.22
C HIS A 98 -1.24 -0.30 1.64
N ASP A 99 -0.34 -0.09 2.60
CA ASP A 99 0.67 -1.05 3.05
C ASP A 99 0.37 -1.77 4.38
N ILE A 100 -0.72 -1.43 5.09
CA ILE A 100 -0.95 -1.98 6.45
C ILE A 100 -1.18 -3.49 6.47
N GLY A 101 -1.59 -4.07 5.36
CA GLY A 101 -1.81 -5.51 5.20
C GLY A 101 -0.54 -6.31 4.93
N HIS A 102 0.59 -5.67 4.60
CA HIS A 102 1.82 -6.39 4.37
C HIS A 102 2.31 -7.11 5.63
N PRO A 103 2.71 -8.38 5.52
CA PRO A 103 3.32 -9.13 6.61
C PRO A 103 4.76 -8.67 6.86
N PRO A 104 5.45 -9.17 7.91
CA PRO A 104 6.90 -9.04 8.02
C PRO A 104 7.60 -9.49 6.73
N TYR A 105 8.63 -8.75 6.32
CA TYR A 105 9.43 -8.95 5.10
C TYR A 105 8.71 -8.63 3.78
N GLY A 106 7.60 -7.90 3.82
CA GLY A 106 6.90 -7.37 2.64
C GLY A 106 6.50 -8.47 1.66
N HIS A 107 6.75 -8.27 0.35
CA HIS A 107 6.39 -9.24 -0.69
C HIS A 107 7.01 -10.63 -0.53
N ASN A 108 8.22 -10.72 0.06
CA ASN A 108 8.81 -12.03 0.36
C ASN A 108 8.01 -12.76 1.43
N GLY A 109 7.53 -12.03 2.44
CA GLY A 109 6.64 -12.56 3.46
C GLY A 109 5.26 -12.92 2.94
N GLU A 110 4.70 -12.12 2.01
CA GLU A 110 3.45 -12.46 1.31
C GLU A 110 3.55 -13.79 0.57
N ASN A 111 4.62 -13.97 -0.22
CA ASN A 111 4.85 -15.20 -0.95
C ASN A 111 4.96 -16.40 0.00
N ALA A 112 5.69 -16.25 1.11
CA ALA A 112 5.83 -17.32 2.11
C ALA A 112 4.49 -17.66 2.78
N LEU A 113 3.69 -16.66 3.19
CA LEU A 113 2.37 -16.90 3.77
C LEU A 113 1.38 -17.48 2.75
N ASN A 114 1.41 -17.01 1.51
CA ASN A 114 0.55 -17.54 0.46
C ASN A 114 0.86 -19.01 0.11
N GLU A 115 2.10 -19.45 0.31
CA GLU A 115 2.52 -20.84 0.09
C GLU A 115 1.97 -21.79 1.16
N VAL A 116 1.91 -21.35 2.43
CA VAL A 116 1.47 -22.21 3.54
C VAL A 116 -0.01 -22.06 3.88
N ALA A 117 -0.64 -20.93 3.59
CA ALA A 117 -2.04 -20.66 3.90
C ALA A 117 -2.97 -21.33 2.87
N ARG A 118 -3.83 -22.26 3.28
CA ARG A 118 -4.81 -22.94 2.39
C ARG A 118 -5.73 -21.96 1.67
N GLY A 119 -6.18 -20.91 2.38
CA GLY A 119 -7.00 -19.84 1.82
C GLY A 119 -6.20 -18.78 1.06
N GLY A 120 -4.89 -18.98 0.84
CA GLY A 120 -3.98 -18.02 0.25
C GLY A 120 -3.70 -16.82 1.15
N PHE A 121 -2.78 -15.95 0.69
CA PHE A 121 -2.47 -14.68 1.34
C PHE A 121 -2.21 -13.60 0.28
N GLU A 122 -2.76 -12.41 0.51
CA GLU A 122 -2.54 -11.22 -0.32
C GLU A 122 -2.65 -9.98 0.56
N GLY A 123 -1.66 -9.06 0.45
CA GLY A 123 -1.57 -7.88 1.32
C GLY A 123 -2.77 -6.94 1.23
N ASN A 124 -3.36 -6.76 0.03
CA ASN A 124 -4.53 -5.89 -0.13
C ASN A 124 -5.77 -6.49 0.54
N ALA A 125 -5.97 -7.81 0.44
CA ALA A 125 -7.05 -8.51 1.16
C ALA A 125 -6.84 -8.43 2.68
N GLN A 126 -5.60 -8.55 3.12
CA GLN A 126 -5.24 -8.38 4.54
C GLN A 126 -5.46 -6.94 5.01
N THR A 127 -5.23 -5.93 4.16
CA THR A 127 -5.58 -4.53 4.44
C THR A 127 -7.07 -4.41 4.76
N LEU A 128 -7.95 -4.88 3.89
CA LEU A 128 -9.39 -4.84 4.13
C LEU A 128 -9.77 -5.56 5.43
N ARG A 129 -9.20 -6.73 5.66
CA ARG A 129 -9.45 -7.55 6.86
C ARG A 129 -9.00 -6.84 8.15
N ILE A 130 -7.86 -6.15 8.14
CA ILE A 130 -7.39 -5.32 9.26
C ILE A 130 -8.39 -4.20 9.53
N LEU A 131 -8.78 -3.45 8.51
CA LEU A 131 -9.68 -2.29 8.63
C LEU A 131 -11.07 -2.67 9.11
N THR A 132 -11.56 -3.87 8.76
CA THR A 132 -12.95 -4.29 8.97
C THR A 132 -13.13 -5.30 10.08
N ARG A 133 -12.03 -5.89 10.61
CA ARG A 133 -12.09 -6.96 11.62
C ARG A 133 -10.98 -6.88 12.67
N LEU A 134 -9.69 -6.83 12.26
CA LEU A 134 -8.56 -7.09 13.14
C LEU A 134 -8.11 -5.90 14.02
N GLU A 135 -8.49 -4.67 13.71
CA GLU A 135 -8.29 -3.48 14.56
C GLU A 135 -9.56 -3.19 15.37
N PRO A 136 -9.71 -3.70 16.59
CA PRO A 136 -11.00 -3.79 17.29
C PRO A 136 -11.40 -2.46 17.95
N LYS A 137 -11.81 -1.49 17.14
CA LYS A 137 -12.33 -0.21 17.64
C LYS A 137 -13.82 -0.26 17.96
N LYS A 138 -14.61 -0.99 17.16
CA LYS A 138 -16.06 -1.11 17.33
C LYS A 138 -16.46 -2.57 17.47
N LEU A 139 -17.12 -2.88 18.55
CA LEU A 139 -17.74 -4.19 18.81
C LEU A 139 -19.25 -4.02 18.95
N VAL A 140 -19.99 -4.95 18.38
CA VAL A 140 -21.45 -5.12 18.58
C VAL A 140 -21.70 -6.61 18.80
N ASP A 141 -22.28 -6.99 19.92
CA ASP A 141 -22.57 -8.38 20.27
C ASP A 141 -21.38 -9.35 20.05
N ALA A 142 -20.20 -8.96 20.54
CA ALA A 142 -18.92 -9.67 20.36
C ALA A 142 -18.37 -9.71 18.91
N THR A 143 -19.10 -9.18 17.92
CA THR A 143 -18.63 -9.08 16.54
C THR A 143 -17.79 -7.82 16.36
N SER A 144 -16.57 -7.97 15.83
CA SER A 144 -15.70 -6.84 15.49
C SER A 144 -16.07 -6.24 14.15
N TYR A 145 -16.20 -4.91 14.13
CA TYR A 145 -16.34 -4.10 12.91
C TYR A 145 -15.04 -3.36 12.56
N GLY A 146 -13.93 -3.82 13.11
CA GLY A 146 -12.62 -3.21 12.89
C GLY A 146 -12.60 -1.74 13.32
N LEU A 147 -12.02 -0.87 12.49
CA LEU A 147 -12.00 0.58 12.70
C LEU A 147 -13.38 1.23 12.47
N ASN A 148 -14.34 0.50 11.92
CA ASN A 148 -15.65 0.98 11.53
C ASN A 148 -15.58 2.23 10.65
N LEU A 149 -14.78 2.14 9.58
CA LEU A 149 -14.62 3.20 8.60
C LEU A 149 -15.90 3.34 7.75
N THR A 150 -16.04 4.48 7.09
CA THR A 150 -17.12 4.73 6.14
C THR A 150 -17.00 3.84 4.90
N ARG A 151 -18.09 3.70 4.15
CA ARG A 151 -18.14 2.99 2.87
C ARG A 151 -17.07 3.53 1.91
N ALA A 152 -17.04 4.86 1.72
CA ALA A 152 -16.07 5.50 0.86
C ALA A 152 -14.62 5.27 1.31
N ALA A 153 -14.35 5.26 2.61
CA ALA A 153 -13.00 5.01 3.13
C ALA A 153 -12.54 3.57 2.88
N LEU A 154 -13.41 2.58 3.07
CA LEU A 154 -13.09 1.17 2.77
C LEU A 154 -12.91 0.93 1.28
N ASP A 155 -13.74 1.56 0.44
CA ASP A 155 -13.66 1.48 -1.01
C ASP A 155 -12.36 2.15 -1.53
N ALA A 156 -12.01 3.33 -1.01
CA ALA A 156 -10.76 4.03 -1.33
C ALA A 156 -9.48 3.24 -0.94
N ALA A 157 -9.57 2.41 0.10
CA ALA A 157 -8.48 1.52 0.50
C ALA A 157 -8.41 0.21 -0.32
N CYS A 158 -9.40 -0.05 -1.20
CA CYS A 158 -9.53 -1.28 -1.95
C CYS A 158 -9.01 -1.14 -3.38
N LYS A 159 -7.71 -1.37 -3.58
CA LYS A 159 -7.03 -1.30 -4.89
C LYS A 159 -7.54 -2.34 -5.89
N TYR A 160 -7.85 -3.55 -5.42
CA TYR A 160 -8.34 -4.66 -6.25
C TYR A 160 -9.70 -5.12 -5.74
N PRO A 161 -10.81 -4.59 -6.26
CA PRO A 161 -12.15 -4.89 -5.74
C PRO A 161 -12.68 -6.25 -6.22
N LEU A 162 -11.88 -7.30 -5.97
CA LEU A 162 -12.13 -8.69 -6.35
C LEU A 162 -11.89 -9.59 -5.14
N THR A 163 -12.58 -10.73 -5.08
CA THR A 163 -12.25 -11.83 -4.18
C THR A 163 -11.13 -12.70 -4.78
N ARG A 164 -10.55 -13.59 -3.97
CA ARG A 164 -9.55 -14.55 -4.44
C ARG A 164 -10.13 -15.46 -5.52
N THR A 165 -11.32 -15.99 -5.31
CA THR A 165 -11.99 -16.93 -6.21
C THR A 165 -13.07 -16.24 -7.00
N ASN A 166 -13.02 -16.36 -8.32
CA ASN A 166 -14.06 -15.88 -9.23
C ASN A 166 -15.27 -16.83 -9.24
N PRO A 167 -16.44 -16.37 -9.70
CA PRO A 167 -17.64 -17.22 -9.82
C PRO A 167 -17.45 -18.48 -10.71
N ASP A 168 -16.51 -18.44 -11.66
CA ASP A 168 -16.16 -19.58 -12.53
C ASP A 168 -15.16 -20.57 -11.89
N GLY A 169 -14.72 -20.30 -10.64
CA GLY A 169 -13.76 -21.12 -9.91
C GLY A 169 -12.29 -20.79 -10.21
N SER A 170 -12.00 -19.87 -11.13
CA SER A 170 -10.64 -19.38 -11.36
C SER A 170 -10.16 -18.51 -10.19
N THR A 171 -8.84 -18.41 -10.01
CA THR A 171 -8.27 -17.63 -8.91
C THR A 171 -7.57 -16.37 -9.41
N ASN A 172 -7.82 -15.26 -8.73
CA ASN A 172 -7.13 -14.00 -8.95
C ASN A 172 -5.77 -14.00 -8.26
N ARG A 173 -4.74 -13.56 -8.95
CA ARG A 173 -3.40 -13.39 -8.35
C ARG A 173 -3.37 -12.19 -7.39
N LYS A 174 -4.11 -11.12 -7.72
CA LYS A 174 -4.29 -9.92 -6.92
C LYS A 174 -5.77 -9.76 -6.59
N TYR A 175 -6.10 -9.56 -5.33
CA TYR A 175 -7.46 -9.43 -4.85
C TYR A 175 -7.51 -8.57 -3.58
N GLY A 176 -8.62 -7.88 -3.35
CA GLY A 176 -8.80 -6.96 -2.21
C GLY A 176 -9.63 -7.55 -1.08
N ALA A 177 -10.16 -8.77 -1.24
CA ALA A 177 -10.87 -9.47 -0.17
C ALA A 177 -10.61 -10.97 -0.23
N TYR A 178 -10.49 -11.61 0.93
CA TYR A 178 -10.58 -13.07 1.02
C TYR A 178 -12.02 -13.52 0.73
N ASP A 179 -12.20 -14.77 0.31
CA ASP A 179 -13.53 -15.30 -0.01
C ASP A 179 -14.48 -15.25 1.21
N GLU A 180 -13.96 -15.45 2.43
CA GLU A 180 -14.71 -15.29 3.67
C GLU A 180 -15.11 -13.85 4.01
N ASP A 181 -14.50 -12.85 3.38
CA ASP A 181 -14.81 -11.43 3.54
C ASP A 181 -15.62 -10.86 2.35
N ALA A 182 -16.11 -11.73 1.44
CA ALA A 182 -16.86 -11.35 0.24
C ALA A 182 -18.09 -10.47 0.53
N ALA A 183 -18.80 -10.73 1.63
CA ALA A 183 -19.95 -9.92 2.03
C ALA A 183 -19.57 -8.46 2.36
N ILE A 184 -18.35 -8.25 2.91
CA ILE A 184 -17.83 -6.91 3.19
C ILE A 184 -17.49 -6.21 1.87
N LEU A 185 -16.85 -6.93 0.95
CA LEU A 185 -16.54 -6.41 -0.38
C LEU A 185 -17.82 -6.03 -1.13
N ALA A 186 -18.84 -6.88 -1.11
CA ALA A 186 -20.12 -6.58 -1.73
C ALA A 186 -20.78 -5.31 -1.14
N TRP A 187 -20.74 -5.14 0.19
CA TRP A 187 -21.26 -3.95 0.84
C TRP A 187 -20.53 -2.67 0.43
N LEU A 188 -19.20 -2.66 0.42
CA LEU A 188 -18.44 -1.45 0.05
C LEU A 188 -18.56 -1.12 -1.44
N ARG A 189 -18.78 -2.14 -2.29
CA ARG A 189 -18.95 -2.01 -3.74
C ARG A 189 -20.39 -1.76 -4.18
N GLU A 190 -21.33 -1.68 -3.27
CA GLU A 190 -22.72 -1.35 -3.59
C GLU A 190 -22.82 -0.01 -4.34
N GLY A 191 -23.52 -0.01 -5.48
CA GLY A 191 -23.66 1.15 -6.36
C GLY A 191 -22.51 1.32 -7.37
N HIS A 192 -21.54 0.40 -7.44
CA HIS A 192 -20.62 0.30 -8.56
C HIS A 192 -21.22 -0.57 -9.68
N THR A 193 -20.98 -0.17 -10.92
CA THR A 193 -21.46 -0.89 -12.13
C THR A 193 -20.39 -1.78 -12.75
N ASP A 194 -19.13 -1.62 -12.34
CA ASP A 194 -17.97 -2.33 -12.87
C ASP A 194 -17.00 -2.74 -11.75
N ALA A 195 -15.87 -3.35 -12.13
CA ALA A 195 -14.80 -3.76 -11.24
C ALA A 195 -13.69 -2.69 -11.09
N ALA A 196 -13.88 -1.49 -11.64
CA ALA A 196 -12.88 -0.42 -11.52
C ALA A 196 -12.80 0.11 -10.08
N PRO A 197 -11.60 0.37 -9.55
CA PRO A 197 -11.47 1.01 -8.24
C PRO A 197 -11.95 2.48 -8.31
N PRO A 198 -12.40 3.06 -7.19
CA PRO A 198 -12.78 4.47 -7.16
C PRO A 198 -11.59 5.39 -7.39
N MET A 199 -11.87 6.66 -7.72
CA MET A 199 -10.81 7.64 -8.02
C MET A 199 -9.76 7.76 -6.92
N GLU A 200 -10.16 7.73 -5.65
CA GLU A 200 -9.24 7.82 -4.51
C GLU A 200 -8.29 6.62 -4.44
N ALA A 201 -8.76 5.42 -4.78
CA ALA A 201 -7.89 4.23 -4.85
C ALA A 201 -6.92 4.29 -6.05
N GLN A 202 -7.36 4.86 -7.19
CA GLN A 202 -6.49 5.11 -8.33
C GLN A 202 -5.43 6.18 -8.00
N VAL A 203 -5.81 7.23 -7.29
CA VAL A 203 -4.89 8.26 -6.79
C VAL A 203 -3.88 7.67 -5.82
N MET A 204 -4.32 6.82 -4.90
CA MET A 204 -3.43 6.13 -3.96
C MET A 204 -2.42 5.24 -4.68
N ASP A 205 -2.86 4.46 -5.67
CA ASP A 205 -1.99 3.57 -6.46
C ASP A 205 -0.94 4.35 -7.27
N CYS A 206 -1.36 5.42 -7.95
CA CYS A 206 -0.44 6.32 -8.65
C CYS A 206 0.56 6.99 -7.69
N SER A 207 0.11 7.38 -6.50
CA SER A 207 0.95 7.99 -5.47
C SER A 207 1.99 7.03 -4.91
N ASP A 208 1.63 5.76 -4.75
CA ASP A 208 2.57 4.69 -4.37
C ASP A 208 3.66 4.53 -5.44
N ASP A 209 3.28 4.47 -6.71
CA ASP A 209 4.23 4.39 -7.82
C ASP A 209 5.18 5.60 -7.88
N ILE A 210 4.68 6.82 -7.66
CA ILE A 210 5.50 8.04 -7.60
C ILE A 210 6.45 7.97 -6.40
N ALA A 211 5.94 7.69 -5.20
CA ALA A 211 6.73 7.61 -3.97
C ALA A 211 7.83 6.55 -4.09
N TYR A 212 7.46 5.34 -4.53
CA TYR A 212 8.39 4.24 -4.74
C TYR A 212 9.51 4.62 -5.70
N SER A 213 9.18 5.19 -6.86
CA SER A 213 10.17 5.52 -7.88
C SER A 213 11.13 6.64 -7.46
N VAL A 214 10.64 7.67 -6.76
CA VAL A 214 11.43 8.84 -6.40
C VAL A 214 12.24 8.61 -5.12
N HIS A 215 11.58 8.12 -4.08
CA HIS A 215 12.22 7.98 -2.77
C HIS A 215 13.14 6.76 -2.68
N ASP A 216 12.85 5.68 -3.39
CA ASP A 216 13.76 4.52 -3.41
C ASP A 216 15.05 4.81 -4.19
N VAL A 217 14.97 5.65 -5.23
CA VAL A 217 16.17 6.17 -5.91
C VAL A 217 16.97 7.08 -4.97
N GLU A 218 16.33 7.98 -4.22
CA GLU A 218 16.99 8.81 -3.20
C GLU A 218 17.74 7.95 -2.18
N ASP A 219 17.06 6.96 -1.61
CA ASP A 219 17.66 6.03 -0.62
C ASP A 219 18.79 5.20 -1.22
N GLY A 220 18.64 4.79 -2.48
CA GLY A 220 19.69 4.09 -3.23
C GLY A 220 20.95 4.93 -3.43
N ILE A 221 20.79 6.23 -3.73
CA ILE A 221 21.89 7.19 -3.86
C ILE A 221 22.57 7.38 -2.50
N VAL A 222 21.82 7.66 -1.45
CA VAL A 222 22.34 7.89 -0.10
C VAL A 222 23.07 6.66 0.44
N SER A 223 22.57 5.46 0.16
CA SER A 223 23.23 4.21 0.55
C SER A 223 24.41 3.82 -0.34
N GLY A 224 24.74 4.62 -1.37
CA GLY A 224 25.82 4.35 -2.31
C GLY A 224 25.58 3.16 -3.24
N ARG A 225 24.34 2.67 -3.33
CA ARG A 225 23.95 1.54 -4.19
C ARG A 225 23.56 1.98 -5.59
N ILE A 226 23.04 3.19 -5.76
CA ILE A 226 22.61 3.76 -7.03
C ILE A 226 23.48 4.95 -7.37
N THR A 227 23.89 5.03 -8.64
CA THR A 227 24.42 6.26 -9.23
C THR A 227 23.59 6.66 -10.43
N LEU A 228 23.10 7.91 -10.44
CA LEU A 228 22.37 8.42 -11.60
C LEU A 228 23.23 8.58 -12.85
N LYS A 229 24.56 8.41 -12.75
CA LYS A 229 25.47 8.39 -13.91
C LYS A 229 25.12 7.31 -14.93
N VAL A 230 24.41 6.25 -14.52
CA VAL A 230 23.86 5.25 -15.43
C VAL A 230 23.01 5.86 -16.56
N LEU A 231 22.34 6.99 -16.31
CA LEU A 231 21.53 7.66 -17.33
C LEU A 231 22.39 8.21 -18.51
N TRP A 232 23.70 8.37 -18.35
CA TRP A 232 24.64 8.80 -19.40
C TRP A 232 25.45 7.68 -20.00
N ASP A 233 25.44 6.48 -19.42
CA ASP A 233 26.08 5.31 -19.99
C ASP A 233 25.10 4.60 -20.94
N LEU A 234 25.33 4.75 -22.25
CA LEU A 234 24.41 4.23 -23.27
C LEU A 234 24.28 2.70 -23.25
N VAL A 235 25.34 1.99 -22.87
CA VAL A 235 25.34 0.51 -22.85
C VAL A 235 24.57 0.02 -21.64
N GLU A 236 24.86 0.58 -20.49
CA GLU A 236 24.18 0.23 -19.24
C GLU A 236 22.70 0.65 -19.28
N LEU A 237 22.40 1.85 -19.81
CA LEU A 237 21.05 2.34 -19.98
C LEU A 237 20.22 1.43 -20.91
N ALA A 238 20.77 0.99 -22.04
CA ALA A 238 20.06 0.09 -22.94
C ALA A 238 19.71 -1.24 -22.25
N ALA A 239 20.68 -1.86 -21.57
CA ALA A 239 20.45 -3.09 -20.81
C ALA A 239 19.41 -2.91 -19.68
N LEU A 240 19.43 -1.75 -19.01
CA LEU A 240 18.48 -1.39 -17.96
C LEU A 240 17.08 -1.19 -18.56
N ALA A 241 16.96 -0.51 -19.70
CA ALA A 241 15.69 -0.27 -20.38
C ALA A 241 15.03 -1.58 -20.85
N GLU A 242 15.79 -2.53 -21.40
CA GLU A 242 15.27 -3.86 -21.76
C GLU A 242 14.72 -4.63 -20.55
N LYS A 243 15.47 -4.62 -19.45
CA LYS A 243 15.03 -5.27 -18.20
C LYS A 243 13.79 -4.57 -17.61
N GLY A 244 13.76 -3.23 -17.62
CA GLY A 244 12.64 -2.44 -17.14
C GLY A 244 11.37 -2.68 -17.95
N ALA A 245 11.45 -2.66 -19.27
CA ALA A 245 10.34 -2.96 -20.16
C ALA A 245 9.75 -4.36 -19.91
N LYS A 246 10.61 -5.36 -19.68
CA LYS A 246 10.19 -6.72 -19.34
C LYS A 246 9.54 -6.82 -17.96
N ALA A 247 10.02 -6.07 -16.97
CA ALA A 247 9.54 -6.15 -15.58
C ALA A 247 8.28 -5.31 -15.32
N PHE A 248 8.21 -4.11 -15.92
CA PHE A 248 7.18 -3.10 -15.62
C PHE A 248 6.32 -2.72 -16.83
N GLY A 249 6.56 -3.33 -17.99
CA GLY A 249 5.83 -3.03 -19.23
C GLY A 249 6.39 -1.82 -20.00
N GLY A 250 5.76 -1.49 -21.11
CA GLY A 250 6.26 -0.50 -22.06
C GLY A 250 7.32 -1.07 -23.00
N SER A 251 8.08 -0.21 -23.66
CA SER A 251 9.20 -0.56 -24.55
C SER A 251 10.51 -0.03 -24.02
N ALA A 252 11.64 -0.63 -24.47
CA ALA A 252 12.97 -0.14 -24.14
C ALA A 252 13.20 1.28 -24.68
N ASP A 253 12.67 1.58 -25.87
CA ASP A 253 12.80 2.90 -26.50
C ASP A 253 12.11 3.98 -25.69
N GLU A 254 10.88 3.72 -25.16
CA GLU A 254 10.17 4.65 -24.27
C GLU A 254 10.99 4.97 -23.00
N LEU A 255 11.68 3.98 -22.43
CA LEU A 255 12.53 4.16 -21.26
C LEU A 255 13.82 4.92 -21.58
N ILE A 256 14.39 4.73 -22.78
CA ILE A 256 15.55 5.50 -23.26
C ILE A 256 15.16 6.96 -23.48
N ASP A 257 14.00 7.22 -24.08
CA ASP A 257 13.45 8.56 -24.23
C ASP A 257 13.15 9.22 -22.88
N ALA A 258 12.64 8.46 -21.91
CA ALA A 258 12.46 8.91 -20.53
C ALA A 258 13.78 9.32 -19.89
N ALA A 259 14.87 8.54 -20.10
CA ALA A 259 16.21 8.90 -19.63
C ALA A 259 16.71 10.21 -20.27
N ALA A 260 16.41 10.43 -21.55
CA ALA A 260 16.79 11.68 -22.24
C ALA A 260 16.04 12.89 -21.63
N ARG A 261 14.75 12.75 -21.33
CA ARG A 261 13.96 13.81 -20.66
C ARG A 261 14.49 14.08 -19.24
N LEU A 262 14.77 13.03 -18.44
CA LEU A 262 15.31 13.20 -17.10
C LEU A 262 16.69 13.86 -17.10
N ARG A 263 17.59 13.48 -18.03
CA ARG A 263 18.91 14.13 -18.18
C ARG A 263 18.84 15.62 -18.50
N ALA A 264 17.76 16.07 -19.12
CA ALA A 264 17.54 17.49 -19.39
C ALA A 264 17.21 18.31 -18.13
N LEU A 265 16.89 17.68 -17.01
CA LEU A 265 16.65 18.34 -15.74
C LEU A 265 17.98 18.65 -15.03
N PRO A 266 18.29 19.93 -14.72
CA PRO A 266 19.54 20.28 -14.04
C PRO A 266 19.72 19.60 -12.67
N SER A 267 18.62 19.30 -11.99
CA SER A 267 18.62 18.62 -10.70
C SER A 267 19.11 17.16 -10.78
N ILE A 268 18.84 16.47 -11.88
CA ILE A 268 19.36 15.11 -12.14
C ILE A 268 20.88 15.15 -12.25
N GLY A 269 21.44 16.10 -13.03
CA GLY A 269 22.89 16.26 -13.16
C GLY A 269 23.56 16.57 -11.82
N ALA A 270 22.97 17.50 -11.04
CA ALA A 270 23.52 17.85 -9.73
C ALA A 270 23.44 16.69 -8.71
N ALA A 271 22.42 15.83 -8.77
CA ALA A 271 22.29 14.67 -7.91
C ALA A 271 23.17 13.48 -8.36
N ALA A 272 23.54 13.42 -9.65
CA ALA A 272 24.43 12.37 -10.16
C ALA A 272 25.85 12.45 -9.57
N ASP A 273 26.28 13.62 -9.07
CA ASP A 273 27.57 13.86 -8.41
C ASP A 273 27.46 13.89 -6.88
N PHE A 274 26.53 13.13 -6.30
CA PHE A 274 26.33 13.06 -4.85
C PHE A 274 27.60 12.59 -4.13
N ASP A 275 28.11 13.39 -3.18
CA ASP A 275 29.38 13.20 -2.48
C ASP A 275 29.26 13.39 -0.95
N TYR A 276 28.06 13.34 -0.40
CA TYR A 276 27.72 13.53 1.02
C TYR A 276 28.02 14.94 1.59
N THR A 277 28.36 15.92 0.75
CA THR A 277 28.49 17.31 1.19
C THR A 277 27.13 17.95 1.43
N LEU A 278 27.10 19.04 2.21
CA LEU A 278 25.85 19.81 2.43
C LEU A 278 25.20 20.24 1.11
N ALA A 279 25.99 20.63 0.13
CA ALA A 279 25.51 21.03 -1.19
C ALA A 279 24.89 19.86 -1.96
N SER A 280 25.50 18.66 -1.95
CA SER A 280 24.94 17.48 -2.61
C SER A 280 23.68 16.97 -1.92
N TRP A 281 23.57 17.06 -0.58
CA TRP A 281 22.33 16.80 0.13
C TRP A 281 21.20 17.74 -0.28
N ALA A 282 21.48 19.06 -0.37
CA ALA A 282 20.50 20.03 -0.80
C ALA A 282 20.05 19.77 -2.27
N SER A 283 20.98 19.39 -3.15
CA SER A 283 20.69 19.03 -4.54
C SER A 283 19.80 17.79 -4.64
N LEU A 284 20.06 16.77 -3.83
CA LEU A 284 19.25 15.55 -3.79
C LEU A 284 17.84 15.83 -3.30
N LYS A 285 17.67 16.62 -2.24
CA LYS A 285 16.34 17.03 -1.76
C LYS A 285 15.59 17.88 -2.77
N LYS A 286 16.28 18.74 -3.51
CA LYS A 286 15.68 19.50 -4.60
C LYS A 286 15.19 18.58 -5.71
N LEU A 287 15.97 17.56 -6.09
CA LEU A 287 15.57 16.58 -7.10
C LEU A 287 14.30 15.85 -6.68
N THR A 288 14.26 15.31 -5.44
CA THR A 288 13.08 14.61 -4.91
C THR A 288 11.83 15.48 -5.00
N SER A 289 11.91 16.73 -4.52
CA SER A 289 10.80 17.68 -4.58
C SER A 289 10.37 18.02 -6.01
N GLU A 290 11.31 18.19 -6.93
CA GLU A 290 11.03 18.49 -8.34
C GLU A 290 10.33 17.32 -9.05
N LEU A 291 10.79 16.09 -8.84
CA LEU A 291 10.20 14.90 -9.45
C LEU A 291 8.79 14.63 -8.92
N VAL A 292 8.57 14.70 -7.61
CA VAL A 292 7.22 14.57 -7.03
C VAL A 292 6.28 15.63 -7.60
N GLY A 293 6.69 16.90 -7.59
CA GLY A 293 5.89 18.01 -8.15
C GLY A 293 5.59 17.84 -9.64
N ARG A 294 6.58 17.35 -10.42
CA ARG A 294 6.45 17.06 -11.85
C ARG A 294 5.37 16.00 -12.11
N TYR A 295 5.42 14.88 -11.41
CA TYR A 295 4.47 13.78 -11.65
C TYR A 295 3.07 14.09 -11.12
N VAL A 296 2.95 14.67 -9.95
CA VAL A 296 1.66 15.15 -9.40
C VAL A 296 1.02 16.16 -10.36
N GLY A 297 1.78 17.16 -10.82
CA GLY A 297 1.28 18.16 -11.76
C GLY A 297 0.86 17.57 -13.11
N ALA A 298 1.64 16.63 -13.65
CA ALA A 298 1.33 15.96 -14.91
C ALA A 298 0.03 15.16 -14.82
N VAL A 299 -0.15 14.35 -13.80
CA VAL A 299 -1.35 13.51 -13.59
C VAL A 299 -2.59 14.39 -13.34
N ALA A 300 -2.50 15.37 -12.46
CA ALA A 300 -3.61 16.28 -12.20
C ALA A 300 -4.04 17.05 -13.45
N THR A 301 -3.08 17.60 -14.20
CA THR A 301 -3.37 18.36 -15.43
C THR A 301 -4.01 17.47 -16.50
N ALA A 302 -3.45 16.28 -16.74
CA ALA A 302 -3.98 15.36 -17.77
C ALA A 302 -5.39 14.88 -17.41
N THR A 303 -5.64 14.56 -16.15
CA THR A 303 -6.96 14.13 -15.69
C THR A 303 -7.99 15.24 -15.84
N MET A 304 -7.67 16.47 -15.42
CA MET A 304 -8.57 17.64 -15.61
C MET A 304 -8.82 17.95 -17.09
N GLN A 305 -7.80 17.83 -17.95
CA GLN A 305 -7.96 18.03 -19.39
C GLN A 305 -8.86 16.97 -20.04
N ALA A 306 -8.70 15.72 -19.65
CA ALA A 306 -9.56 14.63 -20.11
C ALA A 306 -11.01 14.86 -19.67
N GLU A 307 -11.23 15.31 -18.44
CA GLU A 307 -12.53 15.68 -17.90
C GLU A 307 -13.20 16.81 -18.73
N CYS A 308 -12.43 17.83 -19.11
CA CYS A 308 -12.93 18.94 -19.93
C CYS A 308 -13.23 18.54 -21.37
N ASN A 309 -12.42 17.67 -21.97
CA ASN A 309 -12.50 17.31 -23.38
C ASN A 309 -13.51 16.17 -23.65
N HIS A 310 -13.69 15.29 -22.69
CA HIS A 310 -14.53 14.08 -22.81
C HIS A 310 -15.39 13.88 -21.56
N PRO A 311 -16.26 14.85 -21.21
CA PRO A 311 -17.09 14.76 -20.03
C PRO A 311 -18.03 13.53 -20.04
N GLU A 312 -18.39 13.05 -21.21
CA GLU A 312 -19.22 11.84 -21.40
C GLU A 312 -18.50 10.54 -20.99
N GLN A 313 -17.17 10.48 -21.08
CA GLN A 313 -16.40 9.30 -20.68
C GLN A 313 -16.22 9.19 -19.15
N LEU A 314 -16.42 10.31 -18.46
CA LEU A 314 -16.28 10.43 -17.02
C LEU A 314 -17.65 10.55 -16.31
N ARG A 315 -18.74 10.60 -17.07
CA ARG A 315 -20.11 10.64 -16.56
C ARG A 315 -20.74 9.28 -16.67
N CYS A 316 -21.31 8.80 -15.60
CA CYS A 316 -22.20 7.64 -15.64
C CYS A 316 -23.61 8.09 -15.96
N ASP A 317 -24.31 7.34 -16.83
CA ASP A 317 -25.71 7.59 -17.19
C ASP A 317 -26.66 7.56 -15.99
N ASP A 318 -26.23 6.94 -14.89
CA ASP A 318 -26.98 6.85 -13.63
C ASP A 318 -26.82 8.06 -12.70
N ASN A 319 -26.05 9.09 -13.09
CA ASN A 319 -25.87 10.31 -12.29
C ASN A 319 -26.65 11.51 -12.87
N PRO A 320 -27.91 11.72 -12.45
CA PRO A 320 -28.77 12.78 -13.01
C PRO A 320 -28.26 14.20 -12.72
N SER A 321 -27.33 14.39 -11.79
CA SER A 321 -26.74 15.71 -11.49
C SER A 321 -25.57 16.09 -12.40
N GLY A 322 -25.07 15.17 -13.24
CA GLY A 322 -23.91 15.41 -14.10
C GLY A 322 -22.60 15.71 -13.37
N ALA A 323 -22.56 15.54 -12.05
CA ALA A 323 -21.34 15.63 -11.27
C ALA A 323 -20.52 14.36 -11.47
N LEU A 324 -19.20 14.48 -11.56
CA LEU A 324 -18.31 13.34 -11.56
C LEU A 324 -18.45 12.61 -10.22
N GLY A 325 -18.92 11.36 -10.28
CA GLY A 325 -18.96 10.52 -9.10
C GLY A 325 -17.57 9.90 -8.87
N ARG A 326 -17.12 9.85 -7.63
CA ARG A 326 -15.86 9.18 -7.25
C ARG A 326 -15.75 7.73 -7.77
N ARG A 327 -16.88 7.10 -8.05
CA ARG A 327 -16.97 5.70 -8.50
C ARG A 327 -16.77 5.50 -9.99
N PHE A 328 -16.85 6.55 -10.79
CA PHE A 328 -16.94 6.48 -12.25
C PHE A 328 -15.83 7.26 -12.95
N GLY A 329 -14.92 7.87 -12.20
CA GLY A 329 -13.79 8.59 -12.76
C GLY A 329 -12.63 7.68 -13.09
N SER A 330 -11.80 8.10 -14.05
CA SER A 330 -10.52 7.46 -14.36
C SER A 330 -9.39 8.46 -14.27
N LEU A 331 -8.36 8.10 -13.50
CA LEU A 331 -7.13 8.87 -13.43
C LEU A 331 -6.37 8.74 -14.75
N VAL A 332 -5.90 9.85 -15.29
CA VAL A 332 -5.10 9.87 -16.52
C VAL A 332 -3.63 10.10 -16.19
N ILE A 333 -2.82 9.08 -16.46
CA ILE A 333 -1.37 9.16 -16.29
C ILE A 333 -0.76 9.40 -17.68
N PRO A 334 -0.08 10.54 -17.95
CA PRO A 334 0.57 10.78 -19.22
C PRO A 334 1.66 9.73 -19.48
N ALA A 335 1.71 9.21 -20.71
CA ALA A 335 2.67 8.17 -21.10
C ALA A 335 4.14 8.55 -20.82
N GLU A 336 4.48 9.82 -20.99
CA GLU A 336 5.83 10.33 -20.70
C GLU A 336 6.17 10.26 -19.21
N ALA A 337 5.23 10.67 -18.34
CA ALA A 337 5.40 10.61 -16.89
C ALA A 337 5.47 9.15 -16.41
N GLU A 338 4.62 8.30 -16.95
CA GLU A 338 4.61 6.86 -16.66
C GLU A 338 5.94 6.20 -17.05
N ALA A 339 6.49 6.51 -18.23
CA ALA A 339 7.79 6.00 -18.66
C ALA A 339 8.95 6.47 -17.76
N GLU A 340 8.94 7.75 -17.31
CA GLU A 340 9.92 8.26 -16.35
C GLU A 340 9.83 7.55 -15.01
N VAL A 341 8.63 7.36 -14.46
CA VAL A 341 8.39 6.60 -13.22
C VAL A 341 8.86 5.16 -13.36
N ARG A 342 8.53 4.48 -14.47
CA ARG A 342 9.00 3.11 -14.75
C ARG A 342 10.52 3.01 -14.83
N LEU A 343 11.18 3.97 -15.46
CA LEU A 343 12.64 4.01 -15.52
C LEU A 343 13.26 4.16 -14.14
N LEU A 344 12.80 5.11 -13.32
CA LEU A 344 13.29 5.29 -11.96
C LEU A 344 13.05 4.06 -11.10
N LYS A 345 11.88 3.43 -11.22
CA LYS A 345 11.54 2.16 -10.57
C LYS A 345 12.49 1.04 -10.99
N THR A 346 12.85 0.99 -12.28
CA THR A 346 13.82 0.03 -12.82
C THR A 346 15.21 0.23 -12.21
N VAL A 347 15.66 1.48 -12.13
CA VAL A 347 16.94 1.85 -11.47
C VAL A 347 16.93 1.38 -10.01
N ALA A 348 15.87 1.68 -9.26
CA ALA A 348 15.76 1.29 -7.85
C ALA A 348 15.82 -0.24 -7.66
N VAL A 349 15.03 -0.99 -8.45
CA VAL A 349 14.93 -2.46 -8.31
C VAL A 349 16.22 -3.18 -8.69
N LEU A 350 16.83 -2.85 -9.82
CA LEU A 350 17.97 -3.59 -10.33
C LEU A 350 19.26 -3.41 -9.50
N TYR A 351 19.46 -2.22 -8.94
CA TYR A 351 20.66 -1.97 -8.12
C TYR A 351 20.52 -2.40 -6.66
N VAL A 352 19.30 -2.65 -6.18
CA VAL A 352 19.06 -3.04 -4.78
C VAL A 352 18.71 -4.52 -4.63
N MET A 353 17.95 -5.10 -5.55
CA MET A 353 17.32 -6.42 -5.36
C MET A 353 18.07 -7.62 -5.99
N ASP A 354 18.91 -7.43 -7.01
CA ASP A 354 19.58 -8.54 -7.72
C ASP A 354 20.88 -9.04 -7.05
N MET A 355 21.20 -8.57 -5.85
CA MET A 355 22.42 -8.97 -5.14
C MET A 355 22.32 -10.38 -4.53
N PRO A 356 23.32 -11.27 -4.71
CA PRO A 356 23.29 -12.64 -4.13
C PRO A 356 23.13 -12.66 -2.60
N ALA A 357 23.58 -11.63 -1.90
CA ALA A 357 23.37 -11.47 -0.47
C ALA A 357 21.89 -11.22 -0.12
N HIS A 358 21.16 -10.53 -1.00
CA HIS A 358 19.73 -10.26 -0.84
C HIS A 358 18.91 -11.56 -0.99
N LEU A 359 19.19 -12.37 -2.00
CA LEU A 359 18.53 -13.66 -2.21
C LEU A 359 18.68 -14.59 -1.00
N ARG A 360 19.92 -14.75 -0.47
CA ARG A 360 20.15 -15.53 0.75
C ARG A 360 19.43 -14.96 1.99
N ARG A 361 19.22 -13.65 2.04
CA ARG A 361 18.42 -13.03 3.10
C ARG A 361 16.94 -13.39 2.95
N GLN A 362 16.42 -13.37 1.73
CA GLN A 362 15.04 -13.74 1.42
C GLN A 362 14.74 -15.19 1.82
N ASP A 363 15.61 -16.14 1.49
CA ASP A 363 15.44 -17.57 1.88
C ASP A 363 15.33 -17.71 3.41
N ARG A 364 16.25 -17.08 4.16
CA ARG A 364 16.18 -17.09 5.64
C ARG A 364 14.92 -16.43 6.20
N GLN A 365 14.38 -15.43 5.53
CA GLN A 365 13.13 -14.79 5.94
C GLN A 365 11.93 -15.72 5.73
N ARG A 366 11.88 -16.44 4.61
CA ARG A 366 10.85 -17.47 4.32
C ARG A 366 10.90 -18.59 5.35
N ASP A 367 12.08 -19.15 5.62
CA ASP A 367 12.27 -20.19 6.64
C ASP A 367 11.77 -19.77 8.03
N ARG A 368 11.99 -18.50 8.40
CA ARG A 368 11.46 -17.97 9.67
C ARG A 368 9.93 -17.95 9.71
N ILE A 369 9.29 -17.54 8.61
CA ILE A 369 7.81 -17.50 8.51
C ILE A 369 7.28 -18.94 8.62
N PHE A 370 7.82 -19.89 7.87
CA PHE A 370 7.39 -21.28 7.90
C PHE A 370 7.52 -21.88 9.30
N ARG A 371 8.67 -21.67 9.94
CA ARG A 371 8.90 -22.14 11.32
C ARG A 371 7.92 -21.54 12.32
N VAL A 372 7.62 -20.24 12.22
CA VAL A 372 6.67 -19.59 13.12
C VAL A 372 5.25 -20.08 12.84
N TYR A 373 4.90 -20.29 11.58
CA TYR A 373 3.60 -20.82 11.20
C TYR A 373 3.37 -22.22 11.79
N ASP A 374 4.30 -23.15 11.59
CA ASP A 374 4.22 -24.50 12.11
C ASP A 374 4.15 -24.51 13.66
N TYR A 375 4.99 -23.71 14.30
CA TYR A 375 5.02 -23.58 15.76
C TYR A 375 3.69 -23.04 16.31
N MET A 376 3.14 -22.00 15.66
CA MET A 376 1.88 -21.41 16.12
C MET A 376 0.70 -22.35 15.88
N LEU A 377 0.63 -22.97 14.71
CA LEU A 377 -0.47 -23.87 14.36
C LEU A 377 -0.47 -25.09 15.27
N ALA A 378 0.69 -25.70 15.55
CA ALA A 378 0.81 -26.86 16.41
C ALA A 378 0.47 -26.57 17.89
N GLY A 379 0.77 -25.36 18.37
CA GLY A 379 0.55 -24.96 19.76
C GLY A 379 -0.69 -24.12 20.02
N ALA A 380 -1.47 -23.82 18.98
CA ALA A 380 -2.68 -23.02 19.13
C ALA A 380 -3.75 -23.73 19.96
N PRO A 381 -4.55 -23.00 20.76
CA PRO A 381 -4.55 -21.54 20.94
C PRO A 381 -3.45 -20.99 21.86
N GLY A 382 -2.68 -21.83 22.56
CA GLY A 382 -1.72 -21.43 23.60
C GLY A 382 -0.53 -20.58 23.10
N THR A 383 -0.21 -20.65 21.80
CA THR A 383 0.84 -19.88 21.14
C THR A 383 0.37 -18.54 20.61
N LEU A 384 -0.96 -18.31 20.57
CA LEU A 384 -1.58 -17.11 20.05
C LEU A 384 -1.70 -16.03 21.13
N ASP A 385 -1.76 -14.75 20.70
CA ASP A 385 -2.11 -13.63 21.57
C ASP A 385 -3.57 -13.74 22.02
N THR A 386 -3.89 -13.20 23.19
CA THR A 386 -5.24 -13.31 23.80
C THR A 386 -6.37 -12.93 22.84
N MET A 387 -6.18 -11.87 22.06
CA MET A 387 -7.17 -11.45 21.06
C MET A 387 -7.37 -12.52 19.96
N PHE A 388 -6.29 -13.11 19.47
CA PHE A 388 -6.34 -14.17 18.46
C PHE A 388 -6.82 -15.51 19.03
N GLN A 389 -6.60 -15.78 20.32
CA GLN A 389 -7.21 -16.93 21.01
C GLN A 389 -8.73 -16.85 21.02
N GLN A 390 -9.30 -15.65 21.17
CA GLN A 390 -10.76 -15.46 21.11
C GLN A 390 -11.29 -15.80 19.71
N TRP A 391 -10.66 -15.30 18.64
CA TRP A 391 -11.05 -15.66 17.27
C TRP A 391 -10.85 -17.15 16.96
N TRP A 392 -9.78 -17.76 17.47
CA TRP A 392 -9.57 -19.21 17.36
C TRP A 392 -10.71 -20.00 18.00
N THR A 393 -11.18 -19.57 19.17
CA THR A 393 -12.29 -20.20 19.87
C THR A 393 -13.62 -20.02 19.14
N MET A 394 -13.82 -18.87 18.49
CA MET A 394 -15.00 -18.57 17.69
C MET A 394 -15.02 -19.27 16.34
N ALA A 395 -13.87 -19.70 15.84
CA ALA A 395 -13.72 -20.36 14.55
C ALA A 395 -14.38 -21.73 14.55
N SER A 396 -15.23 -21.98 13.55
CA SER A 396 -16.03 -23.20 13.41
C SER A 396 -15.29 -24.30 12.64
N THR A 397 -14.41 -23.92 11.72
CA THR A 397 -13.68 -24.83 10.83
C THR A 397 -12.17 -24.74 11.03
N ASP A 398 -11.45 -25.77 10.58
CA ASP A 398 -9.98 -25.75 10.61
C ASP A 398 -9.39 -24.69 9.68
N ALA A 399 -10.05 -24.39 8.57
CA ALA A 399 -9.65 -23.30 7.66
C ALA A 399 -9.74 -21.92 8.34
N GLU A 400 -10.81 -21.66 9.09
CA GLU A 400 -10.94 -20.43 9.88
C GLU A 400 -9.89 -20.35 11.00
N ARG A 401 -9.59 -21.46 11.68
CA ARG A 401 -8.53 -21.51 12.70
C ARG A 401 -7.15 -21.23 12.10
N GLU A 402 -6.85 -21.84 10.97
CA GLU A 402 -5.61 -21.58 10.23
C GLU A 402 -5.50 -20.10 9.82
N ARG A 403 -6.60 -19.51 9.34
CA ARG A 403 -6.65 -18.07 9.01
C ARG A 403 -6.31 -17.19 10.22
N VAL A 404 -6.74 -17.54 11.43
CA VAL A 404 -6.37 -16.81 12.65
C VAL A 404 -4.86 -16.83 12.89
N VAL A 405 -4.18 -17.95 12.64
CA VAL A 405 -2.71 -18.05 12.73
C VAL A 405 -2.04 -17.14 11.69
N VAL A 406 -2.51 -17.17 10.45
CA VAL A 406 -2.01 -16.32 9.36
C VAL A 406 -2.21 -14.84 9.69
N ASP A 407 -3.40 -14.46 10.17
CA ASP A 407 -3.72 -13.09 10.61
C ASP A 407 -2.77 -12.60 11.71
N GLN A 408 -2.44 -13.46 12.67
CA GLN A 408 -1.50 -13.11 13.72
C GLN A 408 -0.09 -12.92 13.19
N ILE A 409 0.40 -13.82 12.34
CA ILE A 409 1.75 -13.70 11.75
C ILE A 409 1.84 -12.43 10.89
N ALA A 410 0.86 -12.17 10.05
CA ALA A 410 0.81 -10.96 9.22
C ALA A 410 0.76 -9.67 10.05
N SER A 411 0.16 -9.73 11.24
CA SER A 411 0.10 -8.62 12.20
C SER A 411 1.39 -8.41 13.00
N MET A 412 2.40 -9.26 12.88
CA MET A 412 3.68 -9.09 13.58
C MET A 412 4.53 -8.00 12.92
N THR A 413 5.43 -7.42 13.70
CA THR A 413 6.59 -6.69 13.20
C THR A 413 7.72 -7.69 12.91
N GLU A 414 8.73 -7.27 12.14
CA GLU A 414 9.90 -8.12 11.83
C GLU A 414 10.65 -8.56 13.09
N SER A 415 10.88 -7.62 14.02
CA SER A 415 11.52 -7.92 15.30
C SER A 415 10.72 -8.92 16.14
N ARG A 416 9.40 -8.85 16.09
CA ARG A 416 8.54 -9.81 16.79
C ARG A 416 8.60 -11.19 16.15
N LEU A 417 8.52 -11.27 14.82
CA LEU A 417 8.63 -12.53 14.08
C LEU A 417 9.98 -13.20 14.33
N GLU A 418 11.08 -12.45 14.35
CA GLU A 418 12.41 -12.98 14.65
C GLU A 418 12.50 -13.58 16.07
N ARG A 419 11.90 -12.93 17.05
CA ARG A 419 11.83 -13.47 18.41
C ARG A 419 10.99 -14.75 18.46
N ALA A 420 9.86 -14.78 17.77
CA ALA A 420 9.01 -15.96 17.67
C ALA A 420 9.72 -17.13 16.99
N ALA A 421 10.47 -16.87 15.90
CA ALA A 421 11.25 -17.88 15.20
C ALA A 421 12.38 -18.48 16.07
N LYS A 422 13.03 -17.66 16.90
CA LYS A 422 14.02 -18.13 17.88
C LYS A 422 13.38 -19.03 18.95
N LYS A 423 12.20 -18.66 19.46
CA LYS A 423 11.44 -19.44 20.42
C LYS A 423 11.03 -20.80 19.83
N ALA A 424 10.50 -20.79 18.59
CA ALA A 424 10.13 -22.00 17.86
C ALA A 424 11.33 -22.96 17.67
N ALA A 425 12.51 -22.42 17.31
CA ALA A 425 13.73 -23.22 17.17
C ALA A 425 14.20 -23.84 18.51
N GLY A 426 14.07 -23.13 19.63
CA GLY A 426 14.37 -23.66 20.95
C GLY A 426 13.47 -24.81 21.34
N VAL A 427 12.17 -24.74 21.07
CA VAL A 427 11.21 -25.84 21.33
C VAL A 427 11.53 -27.06 20.46
N ALA A 428 11.81 -26.86 19.17
CA ALA A 428 12.18 -27.98 18.29
C ALA A 428 13.47 -28.69 18.72
N GLY A 429 14.47 -27.93 19.23
CA GLY A 429 15.72 -28.53 19.76
C GLY A 429 15.56 -29.29 21.09
N PHE A 430 14.46 -29.07 21.81
CA PHE A 430 14.13 -29.86 23.01
C PHE A 430 13.34 -31.13 22.70
N MET A 431 12.71 -31.21 21.53
CA MET A 431 11.89 -32.36 21.10
C MET A 431 12.66 -33.32 20.17
N ALA A 432 13.86 -32.97 19.73
CA ALA A 432 14.77 -33.79 18.94
C ALA A 432 15.83 -34.45 19.83
#